data_e5b1e3d7349946c487aa5c26baef9baa
#
_entry.id   e5b1e3d7349946c487aa5c26baef9baa
#
_cell.length_a   1.000
_cell.length_b   1.000
_cell.length_c   1.000
_cell.angle_alpha   90.00
_cell.angle_beta   90.00
_cell.angle_gamma   90.00
#
_symmetry.space_group_name_H-M   'P 1'
#
loop_
_entity.id
_entity.type
_entity.pdbx_description
1 polymer ?
#
loop_
_entity_poly.entity_id
_entity_poly.type
_entity_poly.pdbx_seq_one_letter_code
_entity_poly.pdbx_strand_id
1 'polypeptide(L)'
;ASLAITLEEGAVHFRFDDRPRPPLYTDGRPSVIDSENPVLRFAAWERDTLYVERTNNSGTRIEEQWRLITPPPPREGAEPPPGPWLEARFLVRNALLEEPLELRLLAEPLKDATDAL
;
A
#
# COMPACT_ATOMS: atom_id res chain seq x y z
N ALA A 1 -3.31 -15.02 1.93
CA ALA A 1 -2.50 -13.86 2.32
C ALA A 1 -3.39 -12.75 2.88
N SER A 2 -2.97 -12.12 3.96
CA SER A 2 -3.71 -11.03 4.59
C SER A 2 -2.83 -9.81 4.78
N LEU A 3 -3.45 -8.64 4.77
CA LEU A 3 -2.79 -7.36 4.99
C LEU A 3 -3.58 -6.61 6.07
N ALA A 4 -2.87 -6.15 7.10
CA ALA A 4 -3.42 -5.23 8.08
C ALA A 4 -2.67 -3.90 8.02
N ILE A 5 -3.41 -2.81 8.06
CA ILE A 5 -2.86 -1.46 8.04
C ILE A 5 -3.34 -0.73 9.28
N THR A 6 -2.41 -0.25 10.09
CA THR A 6 -2.71 0.50 11.31
C THR A 6 -2.20 1.93 11.14
N LEU A 7 -3.06 2.90 11.43
CA LEU A 7 -2.72 4.32 11.32
C LEU A 7 -2.36 4.86 12.69
N GLU A 8 -1.24 5.57 12.75
CA GLU A 8 -0.81 6.36 13.90
C GLU A 8 -0.56 7.79 13.46
N GLU A 9 -0.47 8.70 14.41
CA GLU A 9 -0.04 10.06 14.10
C GLU A 9 1.40 10.03 13.56
N GLY A 10 1.57 10.45 12.31
CA GLY A 10 2.88 10.52 11.66
C GLY A 10 3.45 9.20 11.17
N ALA A 11 2.71 8.09 11.23
CA ALA A 11 3.20 6.80 10.75
C ALA A 11 2.08 5.86 10.30
N VAL A 12 2.41 4.96 9.39
CA VAL A 12 1.53 3.88 8.94
C VAL A 12 2.27 2.56 9.13
N HIS A 13 1.60 1.60 9.72
CA HIS A 13 2.15 0.27 9.95
C HIS A 13 1.45 -0.75 9.06
N PHE A 14 2.25 -1.47 8.28
CA PHE A 14 1.78 -2.56 7.44
C PHE A 14 2.17 -3.90 8.07
N ARG A 15 1.24 -4.85 8.05
CA ARG A 15 1.50 -6.21 8.48
C ARG A 15 0.99 -7.17 7.42
N PHE A 16 1.88 -7.99 6.89
CA PHE A 16 1.55 -9.02 5.90
C PHE A 16 1.60 -10.38 6.58
N ASP A 17 0.47 -11.09 6.64
CA ASP A 17 0.36 -12.43 7.24
C ASP A 17 1.03 -12.52 8.64
N ASP A 18 0.66 -11.63 9.55
CA ASP A 18 1.22 -11.53 10.90
C ASP A 18 2.71 -11.16 10.96
N ARG A 19 3.30 -10.74 9.86
CA ARG A 19 4.69 -10.23 9.82
C ARG A 19 4.68 -8.72 9.78
N PRO A 20 5.08 -8.05 10.88
CA PRO A 20 5.14 -6.59 10.89
C PRO A 20 6.26 -6.10 9.98
N ARG A 21 6.01 -5.01 9.29
CA ARG A 21 7.02 -4.28 8.52
C ARG A 21 7.50 -3.07 9.32
N PRO A 22 8.70 -2.56 9.04
CA PRO A 22 9.14 -1.30 9.64
C PRO A 22 8.13 -0.19 9.36
N PRO A 23 7.93 0.74 10.31
CA PRO A 23 6.94 1.80 10.14
C PRO A 23 7.26 2.67 8.92
N LEU A 24 6.20 3.14 8.28
CA LEU A 24 6.28 4.07 7.16
C LEU A 24 5.89 5.45 7.70
N TYR A 25 6.87 6.37 7.78
CA TYR A 25 6.62 7.69 8.33
C TYR A 25 5.96 8.62 7.33
N THR A 26 4.96 9.35 7.78
CA THR A 26 4.19 10.29 6.95
C THR A 26 4.43 11.75 7.33
N ASP A 27 5.44 12.00 8.16
CA ASP A 27 5.79 13.33 8.68
C ASP A 27 7.06 13.91 8.03
N GLY A 28 7.48 13.37 6.89
CA GLY A 28 8.66 13.83 6.17
C GLY A 28 9.93 13.05 6.48
N ARG A 29 9.90 12.19 7.51
CA ARG A 29 11.06 11.35 7.83
C ARG A 29 11.16 10.20 6.85
N PRO A 30 12.38 9.86 6.39
CA PRO A 30 12.56 8.66 5.58
C PRO A 30 12.43 7.41 6.44
N SER A 31 11.95 6.33 5.83
CA SER A 31 11.97 4.99 6.41
C SER A 31 12.96 4.15 5.63
N VAL A 32 13.82 3.41 6.32
CA VAL A 32 14.81 2.54 5.67
C VAL A 32 14.49 1.09 5.99
N ILE A 33 14.38 0.27 4.96
CA ILE A 33 14.25 -1.17 5.09
C ILE A 33 15.57 -1.78 4.67
N ASP A 34 16.08 -2.72 5.45
CA ASP A 34 17.30 -3.47 5.16
C ASP A 34 18.56 -2.57 5.06
N SER A 35 19.42 -2.64 6.07
CA SER A 35 20.64 -1.84 6.13
C SER A 35 21.74 -2.31 5.18
N GLU A 36 21.69 -3.54 4.69
CA GLU A 36 22.68 -4.07 3.74
C GLU A 36 22.34 -3.68 2.29
N ASN A 37 21.05 -3.75 1.95
CA ASN A 37 20.54 -3.31 0.66
C ASN A 37 19.44 -2.28 0.93
N PRO A 38 19.81 -1.03 1.28
CA PRO A 38 18.83 -0.08 1.77
C PRO A 38 17.77 0.27 0.72
N VAL A 39 16.53 0.17 1.14
CA VAL A 39 15.39 0.70 0.41
C VAL A 39 14.91 1.91 1.19
N LEU A 40 15.04 3.08 0.59
CA LEU A 40 14.61 4.34 1.18
C LEU A 40 13.15 4.58 0.81
N ARG A 41 12.32 4.87 1.80
CA ARG A 41 10.90 5.13 1.61
C ARG A 41 10.50 6.49 2.14
N PHE A 42 9.69 7.19 1.37
CA PHE A 42 9.04 8.42 1.79
C PHE A 42 7.54 8.26 1.59
N ALA A 43 6.76 8.78 2.51
CA ALA A 43 5.31 8.71 2.42
C ALA A 43 4.66 10.02 2.81
N ALA A 44 3.51 10.29 2.23
CA ALA A 44 2.69 11.44 2.56
C ALA A 44 1.22 11.15 2.30
N TRP A 45 0.35 11.76 3.08
CA TRP A 45 -1.07 11.76 2.82
C TRP A 45 -1.45 12.94 1.94
N GLU A 46 -2.23 12.67 0.92
CA GLU A 46 -2.91 13.70 0.15
C GLU A 46 -4.39 13.35 0.16
N ARG A 47 -5.15 14.08 0.94
CA ARG A 47 -6.56 13.74 1.25
C ARG A 47 -6.61 12.35 1.88
N ASP A 48 -7.34 11.41 1.29
CA ASP A 48 -7.50 10.03 1.77
C ASP A 48 -6.62 9.01 1.00
N THR A 49 -5.65 9.49 0.23
CA THR A 49 -4.70 8.64 -0.47
C THR A 49 -3.34 8.72 0.18
N LEU A 50 -2.78 7.55 0.48
CA LEU A 50 -1.40 7.44 0.94
C LEU A 50 -0.49 7.28 -0.28
N TYR A 51 0.44 8.22 -0.45
CA TYR A 51 1.46 8.17 -1.49
C TYR A 51 2.77 7.71 -0.88
N VAL A 52 3.40 6.72 -1.51
CA VAL A 52 4.68 6.17 -1.06
C VAL A 52 5.64 6.17 -2.22
N GLU A 53 6.88 6.59 -1.96
CA GLU A 53 7.97 6.48 -2.92
C GLU A 53 9.06 5.60 -2.32
N ARG A 54 9.50 4.60 -3.06
CA ARG A 54 10.59 3.71 -2.68
C ARG A 54 11.69 3.80 -3.69
N THR A 55 12.93 3.92 -3.22
CA THR A 55 14.13 3.89 -4.08
C THR A 55 15.15 2.93 -3.49
N ASN A 56 15.86 2.23 -4.35
CA ASN A 56 16.96 1.37 -3.93
C ASN A 56 18.28 1.77 -4.61
N ASN A 57 19.36 1.08 -4.25
CA ASN A 57 20.69 1.39 -4.80
C ASN A 57 20.88 0.97 -6.26
N SER A 58 20.02 0.12 -6.79
CA SER A 58 20.10 -0.34 -8.18
C SER A 58 19.31 0.51 -9.17
N GLY A 59 18.79 1.66 -8.73
CA GLY A 59 18.10 2.60 -9.60
C GLY A 59 16.64 2.26 -9.86
N THR A 60 16.05 1.36 -9.07
CA THR A 60 14.63 1.10 -9.13
C THR A 60 13.87 2.09 -8.26
N ARG A 61 12.83 2.70 -8.82
CA ARG A 61 11.93 3.59 -8.11
C ARG A 61 10.51 3.06 -8.24
N ILE A 62 9.82 2.94 -7.10
CA ILE A 62 8.44 2.50 -7.06
C ILE A 62 7.61 3.61 -6.43
N GLU A 63 6.60 4.06 -7.16
CA GLU A 63 5.60 5.00 -6.66
C GLU A 63 4.33 4.22 -6.34
N GLU A 64 3.78 4.39 -5.14
CA GLU A 64 2.60 3.68 -4.68
C GLU A 64 1.50 4.65 -4.29
N GLN A 65 0.27 4.26 -4.54
CA GLN A 65 -0.91 4.96 -4.08
C GLN A 65 -1.83 3.94 -3.41
N TRP A 66 -2.20 4.20 -2.17
CA TRP A 66 -3.08 3.35 -1.38
C TRP A 66 -4.32 4.13 -0.98
N ARG A 67 -5.49 3.60 -1.28
CA ARG A 67 -6.74 4.26 -0.95
C ARG A 67 -7.88 3.26 -0.79
N LEU A 68 -8.92 3.68 -0.08
CA LEU A 68 -10.17 2.92 -0.02
C LEU A 68 -11.07 3.34 -1.17
N ILE A 69 -11.69 2.38 -1.80
CA ILE A 69 -12.59 2.61 -2.94
C ILE A 69 -13.92 1.92 -2.71
N THR A 70 -14.93 2.34 -3.45
CA THR A 70 -16.19 1.63 -3.53
C THR A 70 -15.94 0.28 -4.21
N PRO A 71 -16.50 -0.83 -3.69
CA PRO A 71 -16.33 -2.12 -4.33
C PRO A 71 -16.82 -2.12 -5.78
N PRO A 72 -16.26 -3.00 -6.64
CA PRO A 72 -16.78 -3.16 -7.98
C PRO A 72 -18.27 -3.52 -7.95
N PRO A 73 -19.07 -3.10 -8.96
CA PRO A 73 -20.47 -3.43 -9.00
C PRO A 73 -20.67 -4.96 -9.04
N PRO A 74 -21.63 -5.49 -8.26
CA PRO A 74 -21.90 -6.93 -8.28
C PRO A 74 -22.53 -7.34 -9.61
N ARG A 75 -22.46 -8.65 -9.88
CA ARG A 75 -23.22 -9.22 -11.00
C ARG A 75 -24.71 -9.02 -10.75
N GLU A 76 -25.49 -8.87 -11.83
CA GLU A 76 -26.92 -8.75 -11.74
C GLU A 76 -27.52 -9.91 -10.93
N GLY A 77 -28.33 -9.57 -9.91
CA GLY A 77 -28.92 -10.54 -9.00
C GLY A 77 -28.04 -11.00 -7.85
N ALA A 78 -26.78 -10.56 -7.79
CA ALA A 78 -25.87 -10.88 -6.68
C ALA A 78 -25.96 -9.80 -5.60
N GLU A 79 -25.65 -10.18 -4.36
CA GLU A 79 -25.54 -9.22 -3.27
C GLU A 79 -24.35 -8.29 -3.49
N PRO A 80 -24.44 -7.00 -3.12
CA PRO A 80 -23.28 -6.12 -3.16
C PRO A 80 -22.15 -6.67 -2.29
N PRO A 81 -20.90 -6.65 -2.77
CA PRO A 81 -19.79 -7.07 -1.93
C PRO A 81 -19.62 -6.14 -0.74
N PRO A 82 -19.11 -6.63 0.41
CA PRO A 82 -18.82 -5.74 1.53
C PRO A 82 -17.74 -4.76 1.14
N GLY A 83 -17.87 -3.55 1.59
CA GLY A 83 -16.91 -2.49 1.31
C GLY A 83 -16.57 -1.69 2.54
N PRO A 84 -15.63 -0.73 2.46
CA PRO A 84 -14.85 -0.40 1.26
C PRO A 84 -13.73 -1.40 0.96
N TRP A 85 -13.26 -1.40 -0.27
CA TRP A 85 -12.10 -2.20 -0.68
C TRP A 85 -10.85 -1.33 -0.68
N LEU A 86 -9.70 -1.97 -0.53
CA LEU A 86 -8.42 -1.30 -0.63
C LEU A 86 -7.89 -1.42 -2.06
N GLU A 87 -7.52 -0.28 -2.65
CA GLU A 87 -6.84 -0.24 -3.93
C GLU A 87 -5.40 0.19 -3.72
N ALA A 88 -4.46 -0.56 -4.27
CA ALA A 88 -3.07 -0.16 -4.35
C ALA A 88 -2.65 -0.08 -5.81
N ARG A 89 -2.03 1.03 -6.19
CA ARG A 89 -1.45 1.23 -7.52
C ARG A 89 0.05 1.40 -7.37
N PHE A 90 0.79 0.73 -8.25
CA PHE A 90 2.24 0.74 -8.25
C PHE A 90 2.74 1.16 -9.63
N LEU A 91 3.67 2.10 -9.65
CA LEU A 91 4.38 2.49 -10.87
C LEU A 91 5.85 2.19 -10.64
N VAL A 92 6.38 1.21 -11.38
CA VAL A 92 7.77 0.77 -11.24
C VAL A 92 8.60 1.35 -12.36
N ARG A 93 9.64 2.10 -12.00
CA ARG A 93 10.59 2.71 -12.94
C ARG A 93 11.98 2.12 -12.71
N ASN A 94 12.64 1.77 -13.79
CA ASN A 94 14.02 1.29 -13.79
C ASN A 94 14.64 1.59 -15.15
N ALA A 95 15.94 1.86 -15.17
CA ALA A 95 16.63 2.18 -16.42
C ALA A 95 16.61 1.05 -17.46
N LEU A 96 16.34 -0.19 -17.02
CA LEU A 96 16.22 -1.34 -17.93
C LEU A 96 14.84 -1.46 -18.56
N LEU A 97 13.86 -0.69 -18.09
CA LEU A 97 12.50 -0.68 -18.64
C LEU A 97 12.34 0.49 -19.59
N GLU A 98 11.87 0.25 -20.80
CA GLU A 98 11.57 1.31 -21.76
C GLU A 98 10.41 2.18 -21.28
N GLU A 99 9.41 1.53 -20.67
CA GLU A 99 8.25 2.19 -20.12
C GLU A 99 8.06 1.76 -18.65
N PRO A 100 7.48 2.62 -17.80
CA PRO A 100 7.15 2.21 -16.45
C PRO A 100 6.20 1.02 -16.44
N LEU A 101 6.38 0.11 -15.48
CA LEU A 101 5.46 -0.98 -15.25
C LEU A 101 4.38 -0.53 -14.29
N GLU A 102 3.13 -0.68 -14.68
CA GLU A 102 1.98 -0.35 -13.84
C GLU A 102 1.33 -1.61 -13.30
N LEU A 103 1.08 -1.64 -11.99
CA LEU A 103 0.39 -2.72 -11.32
C LEU A 103 -0.76 -2.16 -10.49
N ARG A 104 -1.84 -2.90 -10.40
CA ARG A 104 -3.00 -2.55 -9.57
C ARG A 104 -3.41 -3.76 -8.76
N LEU A 105 -3.60 -3.53 -7.47
CA LEU A 105 -4.04 -4.55 -6.53
C LEU A 105 -5.36 -4.11 -5.91
N LEU A 106 -6.31 -5.02 -5.82
CA LEU A 106 -7.57 -4.81 -5.10
C LEU A 106 -7.67 -5.83 -3.99
N ALA A 107 -8.01 -5.37 -2.80
CA ALA A 107 -8.16 -6.22 -1.63
C ALA A 107 -9.51 -5.96 -0.98
N GLU A 108 -10.27 -7.03 -0.76
CA GLU A 108 -11.54 -6.97 -0.04
C GLU A 108 -11.31 -7.06 1.47
N PRO A 109 -12.21 -6.52 2.31
CA PRO A 109 -12.06 -6.66 3.75
C PRO A 109 -12.24 -8.12 4.18
N LEU A 110 -11.47 -8.53 5.19
CA LEU A 110 -11.63 -9.84 5.79
C LEU A 110 -12.95 -9.89 6.58
N LYS A 111 -13.62 -11.05 6.58
CA LYS A 111 -14.85 -11.24 7.35
C LYS A 111 -14.67 -10.98 8.83
N ASP A 112 -13.50 -11.34 9.37
CA ASP A 112 -13.22 -11.24 10.79
C ASP A 112 -12.70 -9.85 11.20
N ALA A 113 -12.45 -8.95 10.24
CA ALA A 113 -11.92 -7.62 10.52
C ALA A 113 -12.90 -6.75 11.34
N THR A 114 -14.21 -6.97 11.17
CA THR A 114 -15.23 -6.27 11.93
C THR A 114 -15.42 -6.83 13.33
N ASP A 115 -15.09 -8.09 13.54
CA ASP A 115 -15.22 -8.76 14.85
C ASP A 115 -14.03 -8.42 15.76
N ALA A 116 -12.93 -7.95 15.21
CA ALA A 116 -11.74 -7.53 15.94
C ALA A 116 -11.85 -6.13 16.55
N LEU A 117 -12.91 -5.43 16.21
CA LEU A 117 -13.22 -4.11 16.75
C LEU A 117 -14.20 -4.20 17.92
#